data_bb2712ddb0efb96c920681e37c957e5a
#
_entry.id   bb2712ddb0efb96c920681e37c957e5a
#
_cell.length_a   1.000
_cell.length_b   1.000
_cell.length_c   1.000
_cell.angle_alpha   90.00
_cell.angle_beta   90.00
_cell.angle_gamma   90.00
#
_symmetry.space_group_name_H-M   'P 1'
#
loop_
_entity.id
_entity.type
_entity.pdbx_description
1 polymer ?
#
loop_
_entity_poly.entity_id
_entity_poly.type
_entity_poly.pdbx_seq_one_letter_code
_entity_poly.pdbx_strand_id
1 'polypeptide(L)'
;MRRRSAIVAAVVLVVAGPLSWPVAADDARAWEALASGGHALLLRHAATGPGVGDPPGFRHGDCATQRNLSAEGREQARRLGERLASRGVAIGPVLSSRWCRCLDTARLAFGRVEAWTPLDSFFGDRDDEPRRTAEVVDRATRWRGPGTLVLVTHQVNIVAATGVAPAMGEGVVVGRDGHVVGRVAAGP
;
A
#
# COMPACT_ATOMS: atom_id res chain seq x y z
N MET A 1 13.86 -30.75 71.15
CA MET A 1 13.92 -31.16 69.72
C MET A 1 13.20 -30.10 68.88
N ARG A 2 13.94 -29.26 68.19
CA ARG A 2 13.39 -28.21 67.30
C ARG A 2 13.52 -28.70 65.86
N ARG A 3 12.36 -28.92 65.20
CA ARG A 3 12.34 -29.26 63.77
C ARG A 3 12.55 -27.98 62.94
N ARG A 4 13.57 -27.95 62.14
CA ARG A 4 13.80 -26.89 61.14
C ARG A 4 13.09 -27.28 59.85
N SER A 5 12.05 -26.51 59.51
CA SER A 5 11.40 -26.63 58.18
C SER A 5 12.23 -25.88 57.15
N ALA A 6 12.71 -26.57 56.14
CA ALA A 6 13.38 -25.97 54.99
C ALA A 6 12.30 -25.55 53.98
N ILE A 7 12.25 -24.24 53.68
CA ILE A 7 11.42 -23.68 52.59
C ILE A 7 12.23 -23.78 51.31
N VAL A 8 11.79 -24.60 50.38
CA VAL A 8 12.35 -24.68 49.03
C VAL A 8 11.67 -23.60 48.17
N ALA A 9 12.38 -22.55 47.83
CA ALA A 9 11.89 -21.53 46.91
C ALA A 9 12.07 -22.03 45.47
N ALA A 10 10.95 -22.27 44.78
CA ALA A 10 10.96 -22.56 43.33
C ALA A 10 11.15 -21.29 42.56
N VAL A 11 12.31 -21.17 41.85
CA VAL A 11 12.58 -20.08 40.90
C VAL A 11 11.88 -20.44 39.59
N VAL A 12 10.83 -19.72 39.24
CA VAL A 12 10.18 -19.81 37.94
C VAL A 12 10.96 -18.95 36.96
N LEU A 13 11.73 -19.59 36.10
CA LEU A 13 12.39 -18.91 34.96
C LEU A 13 11.33 -18.58 33.89
N VAL A 14 10.89 -17.32 33.81
CA VAL A 14 10.09 -16.84 32.68
C VAL A 14 11.02 -16.61 31.51
N VAL A 15 11.04 -17.54 30.56
CA VAL A 15 11.73 -17.37 29.27
C VAL A 15 10.87 -16.42 28.42
N ALA A 16 11.25 -15.16 28.38
CA ALA A 16 10.71 -14.20 27.42
C ALA A 16 11.20 -14.57 26.01
N GLY A 17 10.37 -15.24 25.23
CA GLY A 17 10.61 -15.47 23.81
C GLY A 17 10.67 -14.13 23.07
N PRO A 18 11.38 -14.03 21.92
CA PRO A 18 11.41 -12.82 21.13
C PRO A 18 9.98 -12.46 20.71
N LEU A 19 9.50 -11.27 21.07
CA LEU A 19 8.30 -10.68 20.49
C LEU A 19 8.56 -10.48 18.99
N SER A 20 8.19 -11.47 18.18
CA SER A 20 8.10 -11.29 16.74
C SER A 20 6.96 -10.32 16.49
N TRP A 21 7.28 -9.08 16.16
CA TRP A 21 6.31 -8.14 15.62
C TRP A 21 5.73 -8.76 14.36
N PRO A 22 4.41 -8.84 14.20
CA PRO A 22 3.85 -9.38 12.96
C PRO A 22 4.34 -8.50 11.81
N VAL A 23 5.17 -9.06 10.94
CA VAL A 23 5.34 -8.57 9.58
C VAL A 23 3.92 -8.35 9.06
N ALA A 24 3.61 -7.16 8.53
CA ALA A 24 2.28 -6.74 8.14
C ALA A 24 1.51 -7.92 7.52
N ALA A 25 0.54 -8.43 8.25
CA ALA A 25 -0.12 -9.66 7.88
C ALA A 25 -0.79 -9.44 6.53
N ASP A 26 -0.36 -10.22 5.56
CA ASP A 26 -1.07 -10.44 4.32
C ASP A 26 -2.49 -10.85 4.71
N ASP A 27 -3.40 -9.90 4.67
CA ASP A 27 -4.75 -10.14 5.14
C ASP A 27 -5.48 -11.03 4.14
N ALA A 28 -5.73 -12.29 4.52
CA ALA A 28 -6.42 -13.26 3.67
C ALA A 28 -7.75 -12.70 3.12
N ARG A 29 -8.47 -11.92 3.93
CA ARG A 29 -9.73 -11.27 3.52
C ARG A 29 -9.51 -10.26 2.41
N ALA A 30 -8.40 -9.50 2.45
CA ALA A 30 -8.07 -8.54 1.41
C ALA A 30 -7.82 -9.24 0.07
N TRP A 31 -7.12 -10.37 0.08
CA TRP A 31 -6.89 -11.18 -1.13
C TRP A 31 -8.17 -11.80 -1.69
N GLU A 32 -9.04 -12.33 -0.83
CA GLU A 32 -10.36 -12.85 -1.21
C GLU A 32 -11.25 -11.75 -1.82
N ALA A 33 -11.26 -10.57 -1.21
CA ALA A 33 -11.99 -9.42 -1.71
C ALA A 33 -11.51 -8.99 -3.10
N LEU A 34 -10.19 -8.93 -3.33
CA LEU A 34 -9.63 -8.62 -4.65
C LEU A 34 -10.00 -9.68 -5.69
N ALA A 35 -9.92 -10.98 -5.34
CA ALA A 35 -10.27 -12.07 -6.24
C ALA A 35 -11.77 -12.08 -6.61
N SER A 36 -12.64 -11.66 -5.70
CA SER A 36 -14.09 -11.54 -5.96
C SER A 36 -14.45 -10.36 -6.88
N GLY A 37 -13.56 -9.39 -7.06
CA GLY A 37 -13.76 -8.20 -7.88
C GLY A 37 -14.68 -7.14 -7.25
N GLY A 38 -14.82 -6.01 -7.93
CA GLY A 38 -15.68 -4.90 -7.49
C GLY A 38 -15.17 -4.13 -6.26
N HIS A 39 -13.90 -4.31 -5.92
CA HIS A 39 -13.18 -3.58 -4.89
C HIS A 39 -12.19 -2.59 -5.53
N ALA A 40 -11.70 -1.63 -4.73
CA ALA A 40 -10.61 -0.76 -5.12
C ALA A 40 -9.33 -1.11 -4.35
N LEU A 41 -8.19 -1.07 -5.03
CA LEU A 41 -6.86 -1.20 -4.47
C LEU A 41 -6.16 0.15 -4.54
N LEU A 42 -6.01 0.83 -3.40
CA LEU A 42 -5.18 2.03 -3.28
C LEU A 42 -3.75 1.60 -3.03
N LEU A 43 -2.91 1.69 -4.05
CA LEU A 43 -1.52 1.20 -4.02
C LEU A 43 -0.55 2.35 -3.83
N ARG A 44 0.25 2.32 -2.77
CA ARG A 44 1.39 3.21 -2.66
C ARG A 44 2.46 2.80 -3.67
N HIS A 45 3.04 3.77 -4.38
CA HIS A 45 4.17 3.50 -5.28
C HIS A 45 5.24 2.61 -4.61
N ALA A 46 5.92 1.81 -5.41
CA ALA A 46 6.98 0.91 -4.94
C ALA A 46 8.20 1.68 -4.41
N ALA A 47 9.18 0.95 -3.86
CA ALA A 47 10.36 1.52 -3.22
C ALA A 47 11.12 2.47 -4.15
N THR A 48 11.55 3.59 -3.59
CA THR A 48 12.31 4.63 -4.31
C THR A 48 13.73 4.70 -3.80
N GLY A 49 14.61 5.38 -4.52
CA GLY A 49 15.90 5.80 -4.00
C GLY A 49 15.77 6.56 -2.67
N PRO A 50 16.88 6.73 -1.94
CA PRO A 50 16.88 7.39 -0.63
C PRO A 50 16.36 8.83 -0.70
N GLY A 51 15.92 9.36 0.46
CA GLY A 51 15.42 10.72 0.62
C GLY A 51 13.91 10.80 0.80
N VAL A 52 13.43 12.02 1.07
CA VAL A 52 12.02 12.38 1.27
C VAL A 52 11.65 13.47 0.28
N GLY A 53 10.47 13.35 -0.34
CA GLY A 53 10.02 14.30 -1.36
C GLY A 53 10.75 14.15 -2.70
N ASP A 54 10.59 15.12 -3.55
CA ASP A 54 11.29 15.26 -4.83
C ASP A 54 12.34 16.38 -4.74
N PRO A 55 13.36 16.39 -5.59
CA PRO A 55 14.30 17.50 -5.65
C PRO A 55 13.60 18.83 -5.91
N PRO A 56 14.17 19.96 -5.44
CA PRO A 56 13.64 21.29 -5.79
C PRO A 56 13.54 21.48 -7.31
N GLY A 57 12.43 22.03 -7.77
CA GLY A 57 12.22 22.28 -9.19
C GLY A 57 11.86 21.04 -10.02
N PHE A 58 11.42 19.96 -9.39
CA PHE A 58 10.89 18.80 -10.11
C PHE A 58 9.75 19.20 -11.07
N ARG A 59 9.61 18.47 -12.17
CA ARG A 59 8.56 18.68 -13.17
C ARG A 59 7.82 17.38 -13.47
N HIS A 60 6.48 17.47 -13.57
CA HIS A 60 5.70 16.37 -14.15
C HIS A 60 6.13 16.13 -15.60
N GLY A 61 6.19 14.86 -16.01
CA GLY A 61 6.61 14.48 -17.35
C GLY A 61 8.13 14.43 -17.58
N ASP A 62 8.93 14.96 -16.65
CA ASP A 62 10.39 14.88 -16.69
C ASP A 62 10.91 14.06 -15.51
N CYS A 63 11.04 12.75 -15.74
CA CYS A 63 11.44 11.81 -14.70
C CYS A 63 12.86 12.03 -14.18
N ALA A 64 13.74 12.67 -14.97
CA ALA A 64 15.11 12.98 -14.55
C ALA A 64 15.14 13.98 -13.38
N THR A 65 14.08 14.77 -13.21
CA THR A 65 13.94 15.74 -12.12
C THR A 65 13.23 15.21 -10.89
N GLN A 66 12.82 13.95 -10.89
CA GLN A 66 12.01 13.34 -9.83
C GLN A 66 12.77 12.27 -9.06
N ARG A 67 12.33 11.99 -7.82
CA ARG A 67 12.76 10.81 -7.09
C ARG A 67 12.03 9.59 -7.62
N ASN A 68 12.77 8.72 -8.33
CA ASN A 68 12.25 7.57 -9.05
C ASN A 68 12.37 6.26 -8.26
N LEU A 69 11.80 5.18 -8.79
CA LEU A 69 11.93 3.83 -8.24
C LEU A 69 13.39 3.40 -8.19
N SER A 70 13.79 2.76 -7.10
CA SER A 70 15.03 2.01 -7.02
C SER A 70 14.96 0.73 -7.88
N ALA A 71 16.08 0.06 -8.08
CA ALA A 71 16.08 -1.26 -8.73
C ALA A 71 15.19 -2.27 -7.98
N GLU A 72 15.30 -2.26 -6.66
CA GLU A 72 14.46 -3.07 -5.77
C GLU A 72 12.97 -2.72 -5.89
N GLY A 73 12.64 -1.42 -5.97
CA GLY A 73 11.24 -0.99 -6.15
C GLY A 73 10.65 -1.44 -7.48
N ARG A 74 11.45 -1.45 -8.55
CA ARG A 74 11.01 -1.98 -9.84
C ARG A 74 10.68 -3.47 -9.75
N GLU A 75 11.50 -4.23 -9.06
CA GLU A 75 11.28 -5.65 -8.83
C GLU A 75 10.09 -5.90 -7.89
N GLN A 76 9.95 -5.12 -6.83
CA GLN A 76 8.78 -5.15 -5.95
C GLN A 76 7.46 -4.94 -6.72
N ALA A 77 7.44 -3.98 -7.65
CA ALA A 77 6.26 -3.73 -8.49
C ALA A 77 5.91 -4.94 -9.37
N ARG A 78 6.90 -5.58 -10.02
CA ARG A 78 6.67 -6.79 -10.83
C ARG A 78 6.12 -7.93 -9.97
N ARG A 79 6.78 -8.23 -8.84
CA ARG A 79 6.32 -9.30 -7.92
C ARG A 79 4.90 -9.07 -7.43
N LEU A 80 4.50 -7.82 -7.16
CA LEU A 80 3.10 -7.54 -6.79
C LEU A 80 2.14 -7.91 -7.92
N GLY A 81 2.44 -7.54 -9.15
CA GLY A 81 1.63 -7.89 -10.32
C GLY A 81 1.52 -9.39 -10.51
N GLU A 82 2.63 -10.12 -10.43
CA GLU A 82 2.68 -11.59 -10.52
C GLU A 82 1.86 -12.25 -9.39
N ARG A 83 1.96 -11.72 -8.17
CA ARG A 83 1.21 -12.23 -7.02
C ARG A 83 -0.29 -12.02 -7.16
N LEU A 84 -0.72 -10.88 -7.67
CA LEU A 84 -2.13 -10.62 -7.98
C LEU A 84 -2.64 -11.59 -9.05
N ALA A 85 -1.88 -11.76 -10.12
CA ALA A 85 -2.23 -12.68 -11.21
C ALA A 85 -2.30 -14.15 -10.73
N SER A 86 -1.32 -14.63 -9.95
CA SER A 86 -1.30 -15.99 -9.42
C SER A 86 -2.45 -16.30 -8.46
N ARG A 87 -3.06 -15.26 -7.86
CA ARG A 87 -4.24 -15.36 -7.00
C ARG A 87 -5.56 -15.18 -7.76
N GLY A 88 -5.51 -15.09 -9.08
CA GLY A 88 -6.70 -14.94 -9.92
C GLY A 88 -7.38 -13.57 -9.82
N VAL A 89 -6.68 -12.54 -9.35
CA VAL A 89 -7.23 -11.18 -9.25
C VAL A 89 -7.35 -10.58 -10.64
N ALA A 90 -8.59 -10.42 -11.11
CA ALA A 90 -8.86 -9.70 -12.34
C ALA A 90 -8.63 -8.20 -12.15
N ILE A 91 -7.77 -7.60 -12.95
CA ILE A 91 -7.45 -6.16 -12.88
C ILE A 91 -8.36 -5.39 -13.83
N GLY A 92 -9.11 -4.45 -13.28
CA GLY A 92 -9.92 -3.45 -13.99
C GLY A 92 -9.06 -2.26 -14.45
N PRO A 93 -9.59 -1.03 -14.48
CA PRO A 93 -8.82 0.17 -14.78
C PRO A 93 -7.66 0.35 -13.80
N VAL A 94 -6.53 0.86 -14.32
CA VAL A 94 -5.35 1.21 -13.53
C VAL A 94 -5.11 2.71 -13.70
N LEU A 95 -5.47 3.48 -12.67
CA LEU A 95 -5.28 4.91 -12.60
C LEU A 95 -4.06 5.23 -11.74
N SER A 96 -3.33 6.27 -12.07
CA SER A 96 -2.11 6.63 -11.36
C SER A 96 -1.94 8.14 -11.22
N SER A 97 -1.30 8.54 -10.14
CA SER A 97 -0.63 9.82 -10.04
C SER A 97 0.34 10.03 -11.19
N ARG A 98 0.50 11.29 -11.63
CA ARG A 98 1.42 11.68 -12.72
C ARG A 98 2.91 11.58 -12.36
N TRP A 99 3.26 11.33 -11.11
CA TRP A 99 4.65 11.09 -10.70
C TRP A 99 5.22 9.84 -11.36
N CYS A 100 6.43 9.93 -11.88
CA CYS A 100 7.08 8.83 -12.59
C CYS A 100 7.15 7.55 -11.76
N ARG A 101 7.44 7.64 -10.46
CA ARG A 101 7.43 6.47 -9.55
C ARG A 101 6.08 5.76 -9.46
N CYS A 102 4.96 6.51 -9.57
CA CYS A 102 3.63 5.91 -9.58
C CYS A 102 3.30 5.29 -10.94
N LEU A 103 3.57 6.01 -12.03
CA LEU A 103 3.39 5.52 -13.39
C LEU A 103 4.22 4.25 -13.64
N ASP A 104 5.48 4.24 -13.20
CA ASP A 104 6.37 3.09 -13.35
C ASP A 104 5.91 1.90 -12.50
N THR A 105 5.44 2.14 -11.25
CA THR A 105 4.83 1.09 -10.43
C THR A 105 3.65 0.45 -11.16
N ALA A 106 2.74 1.27 -11.71
CA ALA A 106 1.58 0.79 -12.44
C ALA A 106 1.96 0.00 -13.70
N ARG A 107 2.88 0.54 -14.52
CA ARG A 107 3.34 -0.15 -15.75
C ARG A 107 4.00 -1.48 -15.46
N LEU A 108 4.88 -1.53 -14.44
CA LEU A 108 5.61 -2.75 -14.08
C LEU A 108 4.70 -3.83 -13.50
N ALA A 109 3.71 -3.44 -12.68
CA ALA A 109 2.80 -4.38 -12.05
C ALA A 109 1.65 -4.84 -12.97
N PHE A 110 1.15 -3.95 -13.85
CA PHE A 110 -0.11 -4.18 -14.56
C PHE A 110 -0.01 -4.04 -16.09
N GLY A 111 1.12 -3.63 -16.63
CA GLY A 111 1.34 -3.45 -18.07
C GLY A 111 0.60 -2.25 -18.69
N ARG A 112 -0.24 -1.55 -17.94
CA ARG A 112 -1.05 -0.41 -18.40
C ARG A 112 -1.23 0.62 -17.30
N VAL A 113 -1.51 1.87 -17.69
CA VAL A 113 -1.79 2.96 -16.76
C VAL A 113 -2.44 4.13 -17.48
N GLU A 114 -3.38 4.79 -16.80
CA GLU A 114 -3.94 6.09 -17.15
C GLU A 114 -3.60 7.08 -16.04
N ALA A 115 -3.09 8.26 -16.40
CA ALA A 115 -2.80 9.31 -15.42
C ALA A 115 -4.10 10.00 -14.96
N TRP A 116 -4.27 10.15 -13.65
CA TRP A 116 -5.44 10.80 -13.05
C TRP A 116 -5.02 11.74 -11.93
N THR A 117 -5.23 13.04 -12.12
CA THR A 117 -4.69 14.11 -11.26
C THR A 117 -5.14 14.06 -9.79
N PRO A 118 -6.35 13.58 -9.41
CA PRO A 118 -6.70 13.43 -8.01
C PRO A 118 -5.78 12.50 -7.20
N LEU A 119 -5.02 11.61 -7.86
CA LEU A 119 -4.02 10.75 -7.25
C LEU A 119 -2.66 11.42 -7.05
N ASP A 120 -2.46 12.65 -7.54
CA ASP A 120 -1.21 13.39 -7.38
C ASP A 120 -0.96 13.71 -5.90
N SER A 121 0.31 13.67 -5.52
CA SER A 121 0.71 13.95 -4.13
C SER A 121 0.37 15.38 -3.72
N PHE A 122 -0.21 15.54 -2.56
CA PHE A 122 -0.36 16.83 -1.88
C PHE A 122 0.60 16.97 -0.68
N PHE A 123 1.73 16.24 -0.69
CA PHE A 123 2.72 16.27 0.40
C PHE A 123 3.32 17.67 0.60
N GLY A 124 3.58 18.41 -0.48
CA GLY A 124 4.14 19.76 -0.44
C GLY A 124 3.11 20.90 -0.44
N ASP A 125 1.86 20.61 -0.82
CA ASP A 125 0.77 21.56 -0.91
C ASP A 125 -0.55 20.86 -0.66
N ARG A 126 -1.24 21.23 0.42
CA ARG A 126 -2.46 20.58 0.91
C ARG A 126 -3.75 21.32 0.58
N ASP A 127 -3.71 22.40 -0.15
CA ASP A 127 -4.89 23.22 -0.45
C ASP A 127 -5.98 22.40 -1.16
N ASP A 128 -5.57 21.52 -2.06
CA ASP A 128 -6.45 20.62 -2.82
C ASP A 128 -6.77 19.29 -2.12
N GLU A 129 -6.22 19.01 -0.94
CA GLU A 129 -6.37 17.71 -0.25
C GLU A 129 -7.84 17.29 -0.07
N PRO A 130 -8.75 18.13 0.46
CA PRO A 130 -10.13 17.72 0.70
C PRO A 130 -10.85 17.32 -0.60
N ARG A 131 -10.67 18.12 -1.66
CA ARG A 131 -11.30 17.88 -2.97
C ARG A 131 -10.77 16.58 -3.60
N ARG A 132 -9.44 16.43 -3.68
CA ARG A 132 -8.80 15.25 -4.28
C ARG A 132 -9.15 13.97 -3.50
N THR A 133 -9.15 14.04 -2.17
CA THR A 133 -9.53 12.91 -1.31
C THR A 133 -10.98 12.49 -1.58
N ALA A 134 -11.91 13.45 -1.66
CA ALA A 134 -13.31 13.16 -1.97
C ALA A 134 -13.47 12.49 -3.35
N GLU A 135 -12.77 12.97 -4.38
CA GLU A 135 -12.79 12.37 -5.72
C GLU A 135 -12.25 10.93 -5.72
N VAL A 136 -11.15 10.66 -4.99
CA VAL A 136 -10.55 9.33 -4.86
C VAL A 136 -11.51 8.38 -4.14
N VAL A 137 -12.09 8.80 -3.01
CA VAL A 137 -13.05 8.00 -2.24
C VAL A 137 -14.30 7.72 -3.07
N ASP A 138 -14.86 8.72 -3.75
CA ASP A 138 -16.02 8.55 -4.62
C ASP A 138 -15.74 7.55 -5.75
N ARG A 139 -14.58 7.67 -6.41
CA ARG A 139 -14.18 6.74 -7.47
C ARG A 139 -14.02 5.31 -6.96
N ALA A 140 -13.41 5.13 -5.78
CA ALA A 140 -13.21 3.82 -5.16
C ALA A 140 -14.53 3.17 -4.75
N THR A 141 -15.40 3.91 -4.06
CA THR A 141 -16.68 3.40 -3.51
C THR A 141 -17.76 3.19 -4.56
N ARG A 142 -17.73 3.94 -5.66
CA ARG A 142 -18.68 3.78 -6.79
C ARG A 142 -18.24 2.78 -7.86
N TRP A 143 -17.07 2.17 -7.71
CA TRP A 143 -16.63 1.19 -8.70
C TRP A 143 -17.58 -0.02 -8.76
N ARG A 144 -18.11 -0.29 -9.97
CA ARG A 144 -19.05 -1.40 -10.25
C ARG A 144 -18.64 -2.20 -11.49
N GLY A 145 -17.51 -1.84 -12.10
CA GLY A 145 -16.98 -2.53 -13.27
C GLY A 145 -16.39 -3.91 -12.95
N PRO A 146 -16.02 -4.68 -13.97
CA PRO A 146 -15.36 -5.97 -13.78
C PRO A 146 -13.96 -5.78 -13.22
N GLY A 147 -13.56 -6.71 -12.34
CA GLY A 147 -12.24 -6.74 -11.72
C GLY A 147 -12.04 -5.67 -10.64
N THR A 148 -10.80 -5.54 -10.21
CA THR A 148 -10.35 -4.61 -9.18
C THR A 148 -9.94 -3.28 -9.81
N LEU A 149 -10.50 -2.16 -9.36
CA LEU A 149 -10.00 -0.82 -9.69
C LEU A 149 -8.67 -0.58 -8.96
N VAL A 150 -7.61 -0.24 -9.69
CA VAL A 150 -6.30 0.05 -9.10
C VAL A 150 -6.03 1.55 -9.15
N LEU A 151 -5.66 2.13 -8.01
CA LEU A 151 -5.36 3.55 -7.80
C LEU A 151 -3.93 3.69 -7.25
N VAL A 152 -2.94 3.93 -8.12
CA VAL A 152 -1.54 4.05 -7.71
C VAL A 152 -1.22 5.48 -7.32
N THR A 153 -0.80 5.68 -6.06
CA THR A 153 -0.64 7.00 -5.48
C THR A 153 0.44 7.05 -4.39
N HIS A 154 0.33 7.98 -3.47
CA HIS A 154 1.29 8.29 -2.41
C HIS A 154 0.70 8.02 -1.03
N GLN A 155 1.59 7.85 -0.02
CA GLN A 155 1.15 7.58 1.35
C GLN A 155 0.16 8.64 1.87
N VAL A 156 0.43 9.92 1.64
CA VAL A 156 -0.43 11.02 2.13
C VAL A 156 -1.86 10.93 1.58
N ASN A 157 -2.01 10.56 0.29
CA ASN A 157 -3.31 10.38 -0.34
C ASN A 157 -4.06 9.17 0.25
N ILE A 158 -3.35 8.05 0.48
CA ILE A 158 -3.97 6.85 1.05
C ILE A 158 -4.37 7.10 2.50
N VAL A 159 -3.53 7.77 3.30
CA VAL A 159 -3.86 8.14 4.68
C VAL A 159 -5.10 9.02 4.72
N ALA A 160 -5.19 10.05 3.86
CA ALA A 160 -6.35 10.93 3.81
C ALA A 160 -7.63 10.18 3.41
N ALA A 161 -7.55 9.23 2.49
CA ALA A 161 -8.70 8.48 1.99
C ALA A 161 -9.15 7.34 2.93
N THR A 162 -8.24 6.75 3.72
CA THR A 162 -8.50 5.48 4.43
C THR A 162 -8.10 5.48 5.91
N GLY A 163 -7.35 6.48 6.37
CA GLY A 163 -6.71 6.47 7.69
C GLY A 163 -5.51 5.52 7.83
N VAL A 164 -5.17 4.75 6.80
CA VAL A 164 -4.11 3.73 6.84
C VAL A 164 -2.83 4.24 6.17
N ALA A 165 -1.69 4.10 6.84
CA ALA A 165 -0.38 4.44 6.32
C ALA A 165 0.33 3.18 5.77
N PRO A 166 0.25 2.89 4.46
CA PRO A 166 0.90 1.73 3.87
C PRO A 166 2.41 1.94 3.70
N ALA A 167 3.19 0.86 3.72
CA ALA A 167 4.57 0.85 3.28
C ALA A 167 4.67 1.07 1.76
N MET A 168 5.86 1.38 1.22
CA MET A 168 6.09 1.45 -0.23
C MET A 168 5.83 0.07 -0.87
N GLY A 169 5.04 0.03 -1.96
CA GLY A 169 4.62 -1.20 -2.61
C GLY A 169 3.52 -1.96 -1.88
N GLU A 170 2.96 -1.41 -0.80
CA GLU A 170 1.80 -1.95 -0.12
C GLU A 170 0.51 -1.28 -0.61
N GLY A 171 -0.55 -2.07 -0.76
CA GLY A 171 -1.87 -1.61 -1.15
C GLY A 171 -2.90 -1.78 -0.04
N VAL A 172 -3.84 -0.85 0.03
CA VAL A 172 -5.01 -0.87 0.92
C VAL A 172 -6.25 -1.23 0.08
N VAL A 173 -6.94 -2.29 0.47
CA VAL A 173 -8.17 -2.75 -0.20
C VAL A 173 -9.36 -2.06 0.43
N VAL A 174 -10.17 -1.41 -0.40
CA VAL A 174 -11.36 -0.65 0.02
C VAL A 174 -12.61 -1.27 -0.60
N GLY A 175 -13.59 -1.51 0.26
CA GLY A 175 -14.92 -1.98 -0.12
C GLY A 175 -15.81 -0.88 -0.70
N ARG A 176 -16.95 -1.29 -1.25
CA ARG A 176 -17.96 -0.35 -1.82
C ARG A 176 -18.63 0.54 -0.77
N ASP A 177 -18.56 0.16 0.47
CA ASP A 177 -19.03 0.91 1.64
C ASP A 177 -17.98 1.92 2.15
N GLY A 178 -16.81 1.98 1.52
CA GLY A 178 -15.70 2.84 1.90
C GLY A 178 -14.83 2.30 3.03
N HIS A 179 -15.17 1.15 3.63
CA HIS A 179 -14.38 0.57 4.68
C HIS A 179 -13.12 -0.13 4.14
N VAL A 180 -12.06 -0.08 4.93
CA VAL A 180 -10.84 -0.83 4.66
C VAL A 180 -11.08 -2.30 4.97
N VAL A 181 -10.90 -3.15 3.95
CA VAL A 181 -11.00 -4.61 4.06
C VAL A 181 -9.71 -5.20 4.64
N GLY A 182 -8.55 -4.66 4.23
CA GLY A 182 -7.24 -5.09 4.68
C GLY A 182 -6.12 -4.56 3.77
N ARG A 183 -4.93 -5.16 3.87
CA ARG A 183 -3.74 -4.75 3.12
C ARG A 183 -3.15 -5.91 2.34
N VAL A 184 -2.47 -5.58 1.22
CA VAL A 184 -1.76 -6.54 0.38
C VAL A 184 -0.40 -6.00 -0.02
N ALA A 185 0.60 -6.88 -0.13
CA ALA A 185 1.94 -6.53 -0.55
C ALA A 185 2.52 -7.61 -1.47
N ALA A 186 3.66 -7.31 -2.11
CA ALA A 186 4.37 -8.26 -2.97
C ALA A 186 4.88 -9.51 -2.22
N GLY A 187 5.00 -9.43 -0.91
CA GLY A 187 5.71 -10.43 -0.11
C GLY A 187 7.24 -10.25 -0.19
N PRO A 188 7.98 -11.03 0.57
CA PRO A 188 9.44 -11.04 0.54
C PRO A 188 10.00 -11.50 -0.80
#